data_7d3da0db116a35b0771d815b636e8bce
#
_entry.id   7d3da0db116a35b0771d815b636e8bce
#
_cell.length_a   1.000
_cell.length_b   1.000
_cell.length_c   1.000
_cell.angle_alpha   90.00
_cell.angle_beta   90.00
_cell.angle_gamma   90.00
#
_symmetry.space_group_name_H-M   'P 1'
#
loop_
_entity.id
_entity.type
_entity.pdbx_description
1 polymer ?
#
loop_
_entity_poly.entity_id
_entity_poly.type
_entity_poly.pdbx_seq_one_letter_code
_entity_poly.pdbx_strand_id
1 'polypeptide(L)' 'MNSNYPTHETVERLRKRYSIGCRVELVCMDDPQAPSIGTKGTVLGVDGIGSVMVDWDSGSSLNVVFGADVCRKVAEK' A
#
# COMPACT_ATOMS: atom_id res chain seq x y z
N MET A 1 -12.61 15.34 -17.27
CA MET A 1 -11.80 15.75 -16.13
C MET A 1 -10.94 14.60 -15.65
N ASN A 2 -9.65 14.77 -15.71
CA ASN A 2 -8.73 13.72 -15.29
C ASN A 2 -8.32 13.94 -13.85
N SER A 3 -8.53 12.94 -13.04
CA SER A 3 -8.09 12.96 -11.66
C SER A 3 -7.10 11.83 -11.45
N ASN A 4 -5.99 12.13 -10.78
CA ASN A 4 -5.03 11.12 -10.42
C ASN A 4 -5.42 10.40 -9.14
N TYR A 5 -6.51 10.82 -8.53
CA TYR A 5 -6.96 10.23 -7.28
C TYR A 5 -8.04 9.19 -7.58
N PRO A 6 -8.08 8.09 -6.83
CA PRO A 6 -9.11 7.10 -7.02
C PRO A 6 -10.47 7.64 -6.59
N THR A 7 -11.51 7.04 -7.11
CA THR A 7 -12.87 7.37 -6.69
C THR A 7 -13.11 6.86 -5.28
N HIS A 8 -14.16 7.38 -4.66
CA HIS A 8 -14.57 6.90 -3.33
C HIS A 8 -14.79 5.38 -3.32
N GLU A 9 -15.41 4.86 -4.38
CA GLU A 9 -15.65 3.43 -4.47
C GLU A 9 -14.35 2.64 -4.54
N THR A 10 -13.36 3.17 -5.27
CA THR A 10 -12.07 2.52 -5.35
C THR A 10 -11.38 2.50 -3.99
N VAL A 11 -11.45 3.62 -3.25
CA VAL A 11 -10.86 3.68 -1.91
C VAL A 11 -11.52 2.66 -0.99
N GLU A 12 -12.85 2.54 -1.04
CA GLU A 12 -13.56 1.56 -0.22
C GLU A 12 -13.14 0.13 -0.57
N ARG A 13 -12.94 -0.12 -1.86
CA ARG A 13 -12.49 -1.44 -2.33
C ARG A 13 -11.09 -1.74 -1.81
N LEU A 14 -10.22 -0.73 -1.84
CA LEU A 14 -8.86 -0.87 -1.30
C LEU A 14 -8.88 -1.17 0.19
N ARG A 15 -9.77 -0.51 0.93
CA ARG A 15 -9.88 -0.75 2.36
C ARG A 15 -10.32 -2.17 2.67
N LYS A 16 -11.18 -2.74 1.84
CA LYS A 16 -11.60 -4.12 2.03
C LYS A 16 -10.49 -5.09 1.68
N ARG A 17 -9.76 -4.79 0.60
CA ARG A 17 -8.68 -5.66 0.16
C ARG A 17 -7.49 -5.62 1.13
N TYR A 18 -7.11 -4.42 1.56
CA TYR A 18 -5.96 -4.21 2.42
C TYR A 18 -6.43 -3.81 3.80
N SER A 19 -7.02 -4.76 4.49
CA SER A 19 -7.55 -4.50 5.83
C SER A 19 -6.40 -4.28 6.82
N ILE A 20 -6.69 -3.53 7.87
CA ILE A 20 -5.72 -3.23 8.91
C ILE A 20 -5.18 -4.54 9.48
N GLY A 21 -3.86 -4.63 9.54
CA GLY A 21 -3.18 -5.79 10.09
C GLY A 21 -2.80 -6.85 9.07
N CYS A 22 -3.28 -6.75 7.81
CA CYS A 22 -2.90 -7.75 6.84
C CYS A 22 -1.45 -7.53 6.39
N ARG A 23 -0.82 -8.60 5.91
CA ARG A 23 0.58 -8.56 5.48
C ARG A 23 0.66 -8.32 3.98
N VAL A 24 1.61 -7.51 3.59
CA VAL A 24 1.84 -7.19 2.17
C VAL A 24 3.33 -7.28 1.87
N GLU A 25 3.63 -7.36 0.58
CA GLU A 25 4.99 -7.40 0.08
C GLU A 25 5.14 -6.31 -0.98
N LEU A 26 6.23 -5.56 -0.92
CA LEU A 26 6.47 -4.49 -1.89
C LEU A 26 6.85 -5.08 -3.24
N VAL A 27 6.14 -4.66 -4.28
CA VAL A 27 6.38 -5.11 -5.65
C VAL A 27 7.09 -4.03 -6.46
N CYS A 28 6.68 -2.78 -6.31
CA CYS A 28 7.25 -1.69 -7.10
C CYS A 28 7.05 -0.37 -6.37
N MET A 29 8.14 0.39 -6.24
CA MET A 29 8.06 1.73 -5.68
C MET A 29 9.26 2.51 -6.19
N ASP A 30 9.00 3.57 -6.95
CA ASP A 30 10.04 4.39 -7.57
C ASP A 30 10.34 5.58 -6.67
N ASP A 31 11.07 5.33 -5.60
CA ASP A 31 11.41 6.35 -4.61
C ASP A 31 12.81 6.03 -4.09
N PRO A 32 13.71 7.02 -4.01
CA PRO A 32 15.07 6.77 -3.53
C PRO A 32 15.13 6.17 -2.15
N GLN A 33 14.09 6.38 -1.34
CA GLN A 33 14.06 5.87 0.03
C GLN A 33 13.17 4.65 0.18
N ALA A 34 12.75 4.06 -0.93
CA ALA A 34 11.88 2.89 -0.89
C ALA A 34 12.61 1.71 -0.24
N PRO A 35 11.86 0.87 0.48
CA PRO A 35 12.41 -0.40 0.92
C PRO A 35 12.75 -1.25 -0.31
N SER A 36 13.56 -2.27 -0.11
CA SER A 36 13.87 -3.19 -1.19
C SER A 36 12.63 -3.90 -1.68
N ILE A 37 12.57 -4.18 -2.97
CA ILE A 37 11.49 -5.00 -3.53
C ILE A 37 11.49 -6.34 -2.78
N GLY A 38 10.31 -6.80 -2.43
CA GLY A 38 10.15 -8.02 -1.64
C GLY A 38 10.07 -7.80 -0.14
N THR A 39 10.30 -6.57 0.32
CA THR A 39 10.16 -6.25 1.73
C THR A 39 8.70 -6.42 2.13
N LYS A 40 8.47 -7.03 3.29
CA LYS A 40 7.13 -7.24 3.81
C LYS A 40 6.79 -6.21 4.85
N GLY A 41 5.50 -6.00 5.03
CA GLY A 41 5.01 -5.05 6.03
C GLY A 41 3.59 -5.35 6.44
N THR A 42 3.11 -4.57 7.38
CA THR A 42 1.77 -4.71 7.93
C THR A 42 0.95 -3.47 7.58
N VAL A 43 -0.24 -3.67 7.04
CA VAL A 43 -1.11 -2.55 6.66
C VAL A 43 -1.65 -1.88 7.91
N LEU A 44 -1.52 -0.56 7.95
CA LEU A 44 -2.06 0.26 9.03
C LEU A 44 -3.43 0.84 8.64
N GLY A 45 -3.72 0.91 7.35
CA GLY A 45 -4.98 1.44 6.85
C GLY A 45 -4.82 1.93 5.43
N VAL A 46 -5.90 2.50 4.89
CA VAL A 46 -5.91 3.14 3.58
C VAL A 46 -6.49 4.53 3.79
N ASP A 47 -5.76 5.56 3.33
CA ASP A 47 -6.23 6.92 3.52
C ASP A 47 -7.24 7.32 2.42
N GLY A 48 -7.72 8.57 2.50
CA GLY A 48 -8.79 9.03 1.62
C GLY A 48 -8.39 9.19 0.16
N ILE A 49 -7.10 9.21 -0.13
CA ILE A 49 -6.63 9.30 -1.51
C ILE A 49 -6.11 7.95 -2.03
N GLY A 50 -6.39 6.89 -1.30
CA GLY A 50 -6.08 5.54 -1.77
C GLY A 50 -4.67 5.09 -1.51
N SER A 51 -3.92 5.79 -0.65
CA SER A 51 -2.60 5.31 -0.26
C SER A 51 -2.75 4.23 0.80
N VAL A 52 -2.07 3.11 0.60
CA VAL A 52 -2.04 2.05 1.60
C VAL A 52 -0.91 2.36 2.56
N MET A 53 -1.27 2.62 3.80
CA MET A 53 -0.29 2.96 4.83
C MET A 53 0.28 1.66 5.39
N VAL A 54 1.59 1.52 5.32
CA VAL A 54 2.26 0.27 5.66
C VAL A 54 3.40 0.53 6.66
N ASP A 55 3.46 -0.31 7.65
CA ASP A 55 4.60 -0.38 8.57
C ASP A 55 5.51 -1.48 8.03
N TRP A 56 6.55 -1.08 7.32
CA TRP A 56 7.44 -2.03 6.68
C TRP A 56 8.38 -2.64 7.71
N ASP A 57 8.64 -3.93 7.57
CA ASP A 57 9.50 -4.66 8.52
C ASP A 57 10.92 -4.08 8.54
N SER A 58 11.32 -3.41 7.48
CA SER A 58 12.63 -2.77 7.40
C SER A 58 12.73 -1.48 8.21
N GLY A 59 11.61 -1.00 8.76
CA GLY A 59 11.58 0.25 9.51
C GLY A 59 11.10 1.45 8.69
N SER A 60 10.91 1.28 7.39
CA SER A 60 10.37 2.35 6.56
C SER A 60 8.88 2.52 6.83
N SER A 61 8.38 3.75 6.63
CA SER A 61 6.95 4.03 6.76
C SER A 61 6.38 4.66 5.50
N LEU A 62 7.02 4.44 4.35
CA LEU A 62 6.52 4.99 3.09
C LEU A 62 5.24 4.26 2.68
N ASN A 63 4.23 5.04 2.30
CA ASN A 63 2.95 4.49 1.89
C ASN A 63 2.99 4.03 0.43
N VAL A 64 2.11 3.09 0.08
CA VAL A 64 1.97 2.62 -1.29
C VAL A 64 0.90 3.48 -1.95
N VAL A 65 1.31 4.28 -2.92
CA VAL A 65 0.45 5.28 -3.56
C VAL A 65 -0.30 4.64 -4.72
N PHE A 66 -1.63 4.77 -4.70
CA PHE A 66 -2.49 4.22 -5.76
C PHE A 66 -2.04 4.73 -7.12
N GLY A 67 -1.85 3.82 -8.05
CA GLY A 67 -1.49 4.18 -9.43
C GLY A 67 0.00 4.41 -9.67
N ALA A 68 0.78 4.54 -8.60
CA ALA A 68 2.22 4.80 -8.72
C ALA A 68 3.05 3.65 -8.17
N ASP A 69 2.64 3.10 -7.04
CA ASP A 69 3.39 2.03 -6.38
C ASP A 69 2.54 0.78 -6.33
N VAL A 70 3.16 -0.36 -6.15
CA VAL A 70 2.45 -1.64 -6.14
C VAL A 70 2.92 -2.48 -4.97
N CYS A 71 1.97 -3.01 -4.22
CA CYS A 71 2.23 -4.06 -3.25
C CYS A 71 1.23 -5.18 -3.47
N ARG A 72 1.46 -6.33 -2.85
CA ARG A 72 0.54 -7.45 -2.95
C ARG A 72 0.35 -8.07 -1.59
N LYS A 73 -0.81 -8.67 -1.39
CA LYS A 73 -1.07 -9.37 -0.14
C LYS A 73 -0.26 -10.64 -0.08
N VAL A 74 0.18 -10.95 1.13
CA VAL A 74 0.95 -12.17 1.40
C VAL A 74 0.09 -13.07 2.26
N ALA A 75 0.02 -14.34 1.87
CA ALA A 75 -0.71 -15.31 2.67
C ALA A 75 -0.05 -15.45 4.03
N GLU A 76 -0.87 -15.55 5.05
CA GLU A 76 -0.40 -15.77 6.41
C GLU A 76 -0.71 -17.17 6.84
N LYS A 77 0.15 -17.68 7.68
CA LYS A 77 -0.03 -19.02 8.22
C LYS A 77 -0.73 -18.95 9.55
#